data_d5da19ba9f360396302e81dc516a2668
#
_entry.id   d5da19ba9f360396302e81dc516a2668
#
_cell.length_a   1.000
_cell.length_b   1.000
_cell.length_c   1.000
_cell.angle_alpha   90.00
_cell.angle_beta   90.00
_cell.angle_gamma   90.00
#
_symmetry.space_group_name_H-M   'P 1'
#
loop_
_entity.id
_entity.type
_entity.pdbx_description
1 polymer ?
#
loop_
_entity_poly.entity_id
_entity_poly.type
_entity_poly.pdbx_seq_one_letter_code
_entity_poly.pdbx_strand_id
1 'polypeptide(L)'
;MLWMSNYNIKEGRMKEYLKFVKDNEKALREHAPKGWKFQGVYCYVLGFGPYHVAELWEISDYADFDAFRNHNDPTWLKLMEQGMEFTTNEPAVAWLLREVGDTKITEPKKKP
;
A
#
# COMPACT_ATOMS: atom_id res chain seq x y z
N MET A 1 11.17 3.78 2.58
CA MET A 1 10.91 2.57 1.77
C MET A 1 9.50 2.61 1.19
N LEU A 2 9.31 1.97 0.08
CA LEU A 2 8.02 1.90 -0.57
C LEU A 2 7.47 0.47 -0.49
N TRP A 3 6.31 0.31 0.10
CA TRP A 3 5.62 -0.97 0.15
C TRP A 3 4.57 -0.97 -0.95
N MET A 4 4.65 -1.94 -1.83
CA MET A 4 3.78 -2.05 -2.99
C MET A 4 3.03 -3.39 -2.93
N SER A 5 1.71 -3.32 -2.81
CA SER A 5 0.87 -4.51 -2.83
C SER A 5 0.16 -4.61 -4.17
N ASN A 6 0.39 -5.70 -4.87
CA ASN A 6 -0.19 -5.95 -6.19
C ASN A 6 -1.31 -6.98 -6.08
N TYR A 7 -2.47 -6.66 -6.63
CA TYR A 7 -3.60 -7.57 -6.55
C TYR A 7 -4.59 -7.36 -7.68
N ASN A 8 -5.57 -8.24 -7.74
CA ASN A 8 -6.57 -8.23 -8.79
C ASN A 8 -7.94 -7.90 -8.22
N ILE A 9 -8.71 -7.18 -9.02
CA ILE A 9 -10.08 -6.79 -8.70
C ILE A 9 -11.03 -7.74 -9.41
N LYS A 10 -12.11 -8.11 -8.73
CA LYS A 10 -13.15 -8.95 -9.29
C LYS A 10 -13.67 -8.36 -10.59
N GLU A 11 -13.98 -9.22 -11.53
CA GLU A 11 -14.49 -8.80 -12.83
C GLU A 11 -15.72 -7.91 -12.68
N GLY A 12 -15.70 -6.80 -13.39
CA GLY A 12 -16.79 -5.84 -13.37
C GLY A 12 -16.84 -4.91 -12.16
N ARG A 13 -15.91 -5.05 -11.23
CA ARG A 13 -15.91 -4.26 -9.99
C ARG A 13 -14.87 -3.14 -9.93
N MET A 14 -14.05 -2.99 -10.98
CA MET A 14 -12.95 -2.00 -10.97
C MET A 14 -13.46 -0.58 -10.75
N LYS A 15 -14.52 -0.19 -11.43
CA LYS A 15 -15.07 1.17 -11.33
C LYS A 15 -15.53 1.48 -9.91
N GLU A 16 -16.23 0.54 -9.29
CA GLU A 16 -16.69 0.67 -7.92
C GLU A 16 -15.51 0.72 -6.94
N TYR A 17 -14.51 -0.11 -7.18
CA TYR A 17 -13.32 -0.14 -6.35
C TYR A 17 -12.57 1.19 -6.38
N LEU A 18 -12.39 1.76 -7.55
CA LEU A 18 -11.71 3.06 -7.68
C LEU A 18 -12.49 4.17 -6.98
N LYS A 19 -13.82 4.11 -7.07
CA LYS A 19 -14.68 5.05 -6.34
C LYS A 19 -14.53 4.86 -4.84
N PHE A 20 -14.51 3.63 -4.38
CA PHE A 20 -14.31 3.32 -2.96
C PHE A 20 -12.98 3.91 -2.45
N VAL A 21 -11.90 3.75 -3.19
CA VAL A 21 -10.60 4.30 -2.82
C VAL A 21 -10.65 5.83 -2.76
N LYS A 22 -11.23 6.46 -3.77
CA LYS A 22 -11.36 7.93 -3.80
C LYS A 22 -12.18 8.45 -2.63
N ASP A 23 -13.29 7.82 -2.36
CA ASP A 23 -14.22 8.27 -1.31
C ASP A 23 -13.62 8.10 0.09
N ASN A 24 -12.68 7.17 0.24
CA ASN A 24 -12.11 6.83 1.54
C ASN A 24 -10.63 7.22 1.68
N GLU A 25 -10.08 7.94 0.73
CA GLU A 25 -8.67 8.30 0.75
C GLU A 25 -8.28 9.06 2.02
N LYS A 26 -9.09 10.01 2.41
CA LYS A 26 -8.84 10.79 3.62
C LYS A 26 -8.85 9.91 4.86
N ALA A 27 -9.83 9.02 4.97
CA ALA A 27 -9.93 8.10 6.11
C ALA A 27 -8.76 7.12 6.13
N LEU A 28 -8.32 6.64 4.96
CA LEU A 28 -7.15 5.78 4.85
C LEU A 28 -5.91 6.48 5.42
N ARG A 29 -5.74 7.75 5.10
CA ARG A 29 -4.60 8.52 5.62
C ARG A 29 -4.69 8.78 7.11
N GLU A 30 -5.86 9.15 7.59
CA GLU A 30 -6.05 9.54 8.99
C GLU A 30 -6.01 8.35 9.94
N HIS A 31 -6.47 7.20 9.51
CA HIS A 31 -6.59 6.00 10.33
C HIS A 31 -5.52 4.94 10.06
N ALA A 32 -4.55 5.26 9.23
CA ALA A 32 -3.47 4.34 8.91
C ALA A 32 -2.61 4.02 10.13
N PRO A 33 -1.95 2.86 10.12
CA PRO A 33 -0.98 2.54 11.18
C PRO A 33 0.11 3.60 11.25
N LYS A 34 0.68 3.76 12.44
CA LYS A 34 1.77 4.70 12.64
C LYS A 34 2.93 4.42 11.69
N GLY A 35 3.41 5.44 11.03
CA GLY A 35 4.53 5.33 10.09
C GLY A 35 4.12 5.00 8.68
N TRP A 36 2.87 4.63 8.44
CA TRP A 36 2.38 4.28 7.11
C TRP A 36 1.73 5.48 6.43
N LYS A 37 2.30 5.89 5.31
CA LYS A 37 1.80 7.03 4.54
C LYS A 37 1.26 6.53 3.22
N PHE A 38 -0.04 6.71 3.01
CA PHE A 38 -0.71 6.27 1.79
C PHE A 38 -0.23 7.09 0.59
N GLN A 39 0.26 6.42 -0.43
CA GLN A 39 0.72 7.05 -1.66
C GLN A 39 -0.31 6.97 -2.78
N GLY A 40 -1.19 6.00 -2.71
CA GLY A 40 -2.27 5.85 -3.68
C GLY A 40 -2.42 4.43 -4.19
N VAL A 41 -3.46 4.26 -5.00
CA VAL A 41 -3.69 3.03 -5.75
C VAL A 41 -3.51 3.38 -7.22
N TYR A 42 -2.71 2.58 -7.91
CA TYR A 42 -2.41 2.79 -9.32
C TYR A 42 -2.87 1.60 -10.13
N CYS A 43 -3.48 1.88 -11.28
CA CYS A 43 -3.86 0.83 -12.22
C CYS A 43 -2.72 0.57 -13.20
N TYR A 44 -2.49 -0.70 -13.54
CA TYR A 44 -1.54 -1.03 -14.58
C TYR A 44 -2.14 -0.71 -15.94
N VAL A 45 -1.57 0.27 -16.62
CA VAL A 45 -2.04 0.72 -17.95
C VAL A 45 -1.34 -0.06 -19.04
N LEU A 46 -0.02 -0.19 -18.90
CA LEU A 46 0.79 -1.01 -19.79
C LEU A 46 1.54 -1.98 -18.90
N GLY A 47 1.13 -3.23 -18.94
CA GLY A 47 1.73 -4.20 -18.07
C GLY A 47 1.72 -5.56 -18.71
N PHE A 48 2.77 -6.30 -18.48
CA PHE A 48 2.88 -7.69 -18.87
C PHE A 48 2.71 -8.60 -17.66
N GLY A 49 2.36 -7.99 -16.52
CA GLY A 49 2.13 -8.73 -15.30
C GLY A 49 0.67 -9.13 -15.12
N PRO A 50 0.40 -10.03 -14.20
CA PRO A 50 -0.94 -10.56 -13.96
C PRO A 50 -1.81 -9.68 -13.06
N TYR A 51 -1.35 -8.50 -12.66
CA TYR A 51 -2.06 -7.68 -11.66
C TYR A 51 -2.77 -6.50 -12.27
N HIS A 52 -3.93 -6.16 -11.70
CA HIS A 52 -4.72 -5.01 -12.13
C HIS A 52 -4.28 -3.73 -11.48
N VAL A 53 -3.94 -3.78 -10.19
CA VAL A 53 -3.64 -2.59 -9.41
C VAL A 53 -2.44 -2.80 -8.51
N ALA A 54 -1.80 -1.68 -8.16
CA ALA A 54 -0.77 -1.62 -7.15
C ALA A 54 -1.16 -0.58 -6.11
N GLU A 55 -1.19 -0.98 -4.85
CA GLU A 55 -1.42 -0.08 -3.73
C GLU A 55 -0.08 0.27 -3.11
N LEU A 56 0.19 1.57 -2.97
CA LEU A 56 1.49 2.06 -2.55
C LEU A 56 1.43 2.79 -1.22
N TRP A 57 2.34 2.41 -0.35
CA TRP A 57 2.52 3.02 0.95
C TRP A 57 4.00 3.34 1.18
N GLU A 58 4.26 4.48 1.78
CA GLU A 58 5.61 4.80 2.23
C GLU A 58 5.73 4.44 3.70
N ILE A 59 6.82 3.77 4.05
CA ILE A 59 7.19 3.48 5.43
C ILE A 59 8.65 3.88 5.64
N SER A 60 9.00 4.22 6.86
CA SER A 60 10.35 4.70 7.14
C SER A 60 11.24 3.67 7.82
N ASP A 61 10.64 2.69 8.48
CA ASP A 61 11.38 1.74 9.32
C ASP A 61 10.72 0.37 9.26
N TYR A 62 11.51 -0.69 9.41
CA TYR A 62 10.98 -2.05 9.50
C TYR A 62 10.05 -2.21 10.71
N ALA A 63 10.26 -1.43 11.76
CA ALA A 63 9.37 -1.44 12.93
C ALA A 63 7.95 -1.00 12.57
N ASP A 64 7.75 -0.32 11.45
CA ASP A 64 6.42 0.09 11.00
C ASP A 64 5.54 -1.12 10.67
N PHE A 65 6.12 -2.29 10.39
CA PHE A 65 5.36 -3.51 10.22
C PHE A 65 4.75 -4.00 11.52
N ASP A 66 5.42 -3.76 12.64
CA ASP A 66 4.85 -4.08 13.95
C ASP A 66 3.67 -3.16 14.25
N ALA A 67 3.79 -1.88 13.91
CA ALA A 67 2.68 -0.93 14.04
C ALA A 67 1.48 -1.37 13.22
N PHE A 68 1.70 -1.85 12.00
CA PHE A 68 0.64 -2.37 11.16
C PHE A 68 -0.03 -3.59 11.80
N ARG A 69 0.76 -4.55 12.25
CA ARG A 69 0.25 -5.78 12.83
C ARG A 69 -0.55 -5.55 14.10
N ASN A 70 -0.15 -4.57 14.88
CA ASN A 70 -0.79 -4.25 16.16
C ASN A 70 -1.85 -3.15 16.05
N HIS A 71 -2.10 -2.65 14.85
CA HIS A 71 -3.03 -1.56 14.63
C HIS A 71 -4.48 -2.03 14.83
N ASN A 72 -5.16 -1.40 15.77
CA ASN A 72 -6.50 -1.78 16.16
C ASN A 72 -7.44 -0.58 16.10
N ASP A 73 -7.53 0.05 14.95
CA ASP A 73 -8.43 1.17 14.70
C ASP A 73 -9.69 0.65 14.02
N PRO A 74 -10.89 0.83 14.62
CA PRO A 74 -12.12 0.29 14.04
C PRO A 74 -12.43 0.80 12.63
N THR A 75 -12.12 2.06 12.35
CA THR A 75 -12.34 2.64 11.02
C THR A 75 -11.41 1.99 10.00
N TRP A 76 -10.15 1.83 10.36
CA TRP A 76 -9.16 1.14 9.52
C TRP A 76 -9.58 -0.29 9.22
N LEU A 77 -9.95 -1.04 10.23
CA LEU A 77 -10.36 -2.44 10.07
C LEU A 77 -11.57 -2.57 9.16
N LYS A 78 -12.54 -1.67 9.30
CA LYS A 78 -13.72 -1.66 8.44
C LYS A 78 -13.35 -1.35 6.99
N LEU A 79 -12.46 -0.39 6.76
CA LEU A 79 -11.99 -0.07 5.41
C LEU A 79 -11.26 -1.24 4.77
N MET A 80 -10.43 -1.93 5.54
CA MET A 80 -9.72 -3.12 5.04
C MET A 80 -10.71 -4.21 4.65
N GLU A 81 -11.70 -4.46 5.48
CA GLU A 81 -12.73 -5.45 5.20
C GLU A 81 -13.53 -5.08 3.95
N GLN A 82 -13.96 -3.84 3.83
CA GLN A 82 -14.70 -3.36 2.66
C GLN A 82 -13.88 -3.46 1.38
N GLY A 83 -12.60 -3.10 1.45
CA GLY A 83 -11.70 -3.18 0.32
C GLY A 83 -11.49 -4.60 -0.17
N MET A 84 -11.41 -5.56 0.75
CA MET A 84 -11.22 -6.96 0.40
C MET A 84 -12.39 -7.55 -0.38
N GLU A 85 -13.58 -6.99 -0.26
CA GLU A 85 -14.74 -7.45 -1.02
C GLU A 85 -14.59 -7.25 -2.52
N PHE A 86 -13.75 -6.31 -2.92
CA PHE A 86 -13.49 -6.05 -4.34
C PHE A 86 -12.40 -6.91 -4.93
N THR A 87 -11.61 -7.57 -4.11
CA THR A 87 -10.45 -8.32 -4.58
C THR A 87 -10.79 -9.77 -4.88
N THR A 88 -10.03 -10.37 -5.80
CA THR A 88 -10.16 -11.78 -6.11
C THR A 88 -9.61 -12.64 -4.96
N ASN A 89 -9.83 -13.95 -5.04
CA ASN A 89 -9.30 -14.88 -4.05
C ASN A 89 -7.80 -15.15 -4.22
N GLU A 90 -7.21 -14.64 -5.28
CA GLU A 90 -5.78 -14.78 -5.51
C GLU A 90 -5.01 -13.98 -4.47
N PRO A 91 -3.92 -14.53 -3.92
CA PRO A 91 -3.14 -13.79 -2.94
C PRO A 91 -2.54 -12.53 -3.55
N ALA A 92 -2.54 -11.45 -2.78
CA ALA A 92 -1.79 -10.26 -3.14
C ALA A 92 -0.29 -10.56 -3.05
N VAL A 93 0.48 -9.94 -3.93
CA VAL A 93 1.93 -10.02 -3.87
C VAL A 93 2.48 -8.65 -3.50
N ALA A 94 3.17 -8.59 -2.38
CA ALA A 94 3.73 -7.36 -1.88
C ALA A 94 5.24 -7.33 -2.05
N TRP A 95 5.74 -6.18 -2.44
CA TRP A 95 7.17 -5.92 -2.55
C TRP A 95 7.52 -4.74 -1.66
N LEU A 96 8.64 -4.86 -0.97
CA LEU A 96 9.20 -3.75 -0.23
C LEU A 96 10.41 -3.22 -1.01
N LEU A 97 10.33 -1.98 -1.43
CA LEU A 97 11.34 -1.35 -2.25
C LEU A 97 12.08 -0.29 -1.44
N ARG A 98 13.38 -0.37 -1.47
CA ARG A 98 14.21 0.65 -0.85
C ARG A 98 14.62 1.65 -1.91
N GLU A 99 14.51 2.94 -1.60
CA GLU A 99 14.94 3.97 -2.52
C GLU A 99 16.44 3.90 -2.76
N VAL A 100 16.85 4.31 -3.95
CA VAL A 100 18.26 4.41 -4.26
C VAL A 100 18.97 5.33 -3.26
N GLY A 101 18.28 6.36 -2.81
CA GLY A 101 18.81 7.25 -1.77
C GLY A 101 19.12 6.56 -0.45
N ASP A 102 18.40 5.49 -0.14
CA ASP A 102 18.65 4.72 1.09
C ASP A 102 19.99 3.99 1.04
N THR A 103 20.49 3.72 -0.15
CA THR A 103 21.80 3.08 -0.27
C THR A 103 22.93 3.98 0.18
N LYS A 104 22.65 5.28 0.32
CA LYS A 104 23.63 6.24 0.82
C LYS A 104 24.04 5.97 2.24
N ILE A 105 23.24 5.22 2.97
CA ILE A 105 23.64 4.82 4.33
C ILE A 105 24.92 3.99 4.33
N THR A 106 25.22 3.38 3.20
CA THR A 106 26.44 2.59 3.04
C THR A 106 27.62 3.42 2.60
N GLU A 107 27.39 4.67 2.20
CA GLU A 107 28.46 5.56 1.84
C GLU A 107 29.21 6.00 3.09
N PRO A 108 30.53 6.07 3.05
CA PRO A 108 31.25 6.66 4.16
C PRO A 108 30.74 8.07 4.36
N LYS A 109 30.51 8.43 5.61
CA LYS A 109 30.19 9.80 5.92
C LYS A 109 31.26 10.69 5.37
N LYS A 110 30.87 11.71 4.65
CA LYS A 110 31.81 12.69 4.18
C LYS A 110 32.47 13.32 5.37
N LYS A 111 33.76 13.26 5.37
CA LYS A 111 34.51 13.91 6.43
C LYS A 111 34.49 15.41 6.22
N PRO A 112 34.47 16.14 7.31
CA PRO A 112 34.53 17.57 7.22
C PRO A 112 35.78 18.02 6.48
#